data_f79c776b01ec980ead84a8ec64678ea5
#
_entry.id   f79c776b01ec980ead84a8ec64678ea5
#
_cell.length_a   1.000
_cell.length_b   1.000
_cell.length_c   1.000
_cell.angle_alpha   90.00
_cell.angle_beta   90.00
_cell.angle_gamma   90.00
#
_symmetry.space_group_name_H-M   'P 1'
#
loop_
_entity.id
_entity.type
_entity.pdbx_description
1 polymer ?
#
loop_
_entity_poly.entity_id
_entity_poly.type
_entity_poly.pdbx_seq_one_letter_code
_entity_poly.pdbx_strand_id
1 'polypeptide(L)'
;MSETAGHTGGPEIVTEGTGWHEQPGDRAELDVAFSAVARTRSDAVRDLGQKVAAAAPALELPGLVVRSRRLWVHNEWRGKRIVGCRAGEQFELVITDVSVLEPALSALVGAEPTDLQGPRWVLTDPAAAQREAQRNAVADARARAEGYAEALGGTLGPLLRLSEAPEHGVPMAYRARMAAGAESAAPDVHDLGLEPEPVRVTARCTTTWSLRA
;
A
#
# COMPACT_ATOMS: atom_id res chain seq x y z
N MET A 1 30.22 28.28 -33.12
CA MET A 1 29.22 27.94 -34.13
C MET A 1 28.45 26.74 -33.57
N SER A 2 27.33 27.03 -32.91
CA SER A 2 26.47 25.97 -32.32
C SER A 2 25.45 25.60 -33.37
N GLU A 3 25.57 24.37 -33.85
CA GLU A 3 24.68 23.79 -34.83
C GLU A 3 23.36 23.41 -34.12
N THR A 4 22.35 24.25 -34.29
CA THR A 4 20.98 23.95 -33.89
C THR A 4 20.49 22.88 -34.83
N ALA A 5 20.44 21.64 -34.36
CA ALA A 5 19.83 20.51 -35.08
C ALA A 5 18.35 20.86 -35.33
N GLY A 6 18.05 21.23 -36.59
CA GLY A 6 16.71 21.53 -37.05
C GLY A 6 15.80 20.33 -36.88
N HIS A 7 14.76 20.48 -36.08
CA HIS A 7 13.69 19.51 -35.94
C HIS A 7 12.89 19.50 -37.26
N THR A 8 13.18 18.51 -38.15
CA THR A 8 12.48 18.29 -39.43
C THR A 8 11.20 17.49 -39.26
N GLY A 9 10.56 17.52 -38.12
CA GLY A 9 9.26 16.89 -37.86
C GLY A 9 8.11 17.89 -38.07
N GLY A 10 7.01 17.42 -38.71
CA GLY A 10 5.76 18.17 -38.79
C GLY A 10 5.20 18.49 -37.39
N PRO A 11 4.05 19.20 -37.33
CA PRO A 11 3.45 19.56 -36.03
C PRO A 11 3.10 18.31 -35.20
N GLU A 12 3.40 18.36 -33.92
CA GLU A 12 3.23 17.25 -32.97
C GLU A 12 2.26 17.64 -31.85
N ILE A 13 1.50 16.67 -31.36
CA ILE A 13 0.66 16.79 -30.19
C ILE A 13 1.23 15.89 -29.09
N VAL A 14 1.55 16.50 -27.94
CA VAL A 14 2.04 15.77 -26.76
C VAL A 14 0.94 15.78 -25.70
N THR A 15 0.57 14.61 -25.23
CA THR A 15 -0.45 14.46 -24.18
C THR A 15 0.01 13.50 -23.09
N GLU A 16 -0.44 13.78 -21.87
CA GLU A 16 -0.33 12.86 -20.75
C GLU A 16 -1.66 12.14 -20.55
N GLY A 17 -1.59 10.83 -20.34
CA GLY A 17 -2.73 10.03 -20.00
C GLY A 17 -2.59 9.41 -18.62
N THR A 18 -3.70 9.30 -17.93
CA THR A 18 -3.82 8.62 -16.64
C THR A 18 -4.88 7.55 -16.74
N GLY A 19 -4.54 6.35 -16.29
CA GLY A 19 -5.47 5.24 -16.22
C GLY A 19 -5.43 4.58 -14.85
N TRP A 20 -6.50 3.93 -14.49
CA TRP A 20 -6.58 3.14 -13.28
C TRP A 20 -7.46 1.91 -13.51
N HIS A 21 -7.26 0.91 -12.64
CA HIS A 21 -8.10 -0.27 -12.54
C HIS A 21 -8.28 -0.60 -11.06
N GLU A 22 -9.49 -1.04 -10.69
CA GLU A 22 -9.82 -1.47 -9.33
C GLU A 22 -10.30 -2.91 -9.36
N GLN A 23 -9.82 -3.68 -8.38
CA GLN A 23 -10.35 -5.02 -8.12
C GLN A 23 -10.28 -5.30 -6.61
N PRO A 24 -11.13 -6.19 -6.06
CA PRO A 24 -11.06 -6.59 -4.67
C PRO A 24 -9.66 -7.11 -4.30
N GLY A 25 -9.14 -6.69 -3.16
CA GLY A 25 -7.91 -7.27 -2.62
C GLY A 25 -8.09 -8.75 -2.33
N ASP A 26 -7.08 -9.55 -2.59
CA ASP A 26 -7.09 -11.00 -2.38
C ASP A 26 -6.18 -11.43 -1.22
N ARG A 27 -5.48 -10.47 -0.60
CA ARG A 27 -4.64 -10.62 0.59
C ARG A 27 -4.81 -9.43 1.52
N ALA A 28 -4.58 -9.68 2.81
CA ALA A 28 -4.53 -8.62 3.81
C ALA A 28 -3.13 -8.56 4.46
N GLU A 29 -2.62 -7.37 4.67
CA GLU A 29 -1.40 -7.13 5.43
C GLU A 29 -1.74 -6.51 6.77
N LEU A 30 -1.09 -6.99 7.84
CA LEU A 30 -1.24 -6.50 9.20
C LEU A 30 0.15 -6.16 9.76
N ASP A 31 0.23 -5.05 10.48
CA ASP A 31 1.39 -4.68 11.28
C ASP A 31 1.05 -4.85 12.76
N VAL A 32 1.83 -5.66 13.47
CA VAL A 32 1.60 -5.97 14.89
C VAL A 32 2.86 -5.69 15.67
N ALA A 33 2.74 -4.97 16.79
CA ALA A 33 3.86 -4.68 17.66
C ALA A 33 3.56 -5.07 19.11
N PHE A 34 4.55 -5.66 19.75
CA PHE A 34 4.58 -5.93 21.18
C PHE A 34 5.71 -5.16 21.83
N SER A 35 5.51 -4.67 23.05
CA SER A 35 6.59 -4.04 23.81
C SER A 35 6.44 -4.32 25.30
N ALA A 36 7.60 -4.35 25.98
CA ALA A 36 7.71 -4.47 27.43
C ALA A 36 8.76 -3.51 27.96
N VAL A 37 8.53 -2.99 29.16
CA VAL A 37 9.44 -2.09 29.88
C VAL A 37 9.78 -2.72 31.23
N ALA A 38 11.08 -2.83 31.53
CA ALA A 38 11.54 -3.35 32.80
C ALA A 38 12.78 -2.57 33.32
N ARG A 39 13.22 -2.87 34.53
CA ARG A 39 14.42 -2.23 35.11
C ARG A 39 15.68 -2.67 34.41
N THR A 40 15.76 -3.93 34.02
CA THR A 40 16.92 -4.51 33.34
C THR A 40 16.55 -4.92 31.91
N ARG A 41 17.59 -5.01 31.08
CA ARG A 41 17.44 -5.46 29.68
C ARG A 41 16.93 -6.90 29.61
N SER A 42 17.44 -7.76 30.48
CA SER A 42 17.06 -9.18 30.57
C SER A 42 15.57 -9.34 30.94
N ASP A 43 15.10 -8.55 31.92
CA ASP A 43 13.68 -8.59 32.32
C ASP A 43 12.77 -8.06 31.21
N ALA A 44 13.16 -6.97 30.54
CA ALA A 44 12.37 -6.42 29.43
C ALA A 44 12.24 -7.44 28.28
N VAL A 45 13.31 -8.17 27.95
CA VAL A 45 13.26 -9.21 26.90
C VAL A 45 12.44 -10.42 27.36
N ARG A 46 12.56 -10.84 28.61
CA ARG A 46 11.74 -11.94 29.15
C ARG A 46 10.25 -11.59 29.12
N ASP A 47 9.89 -10.40 29.58
CA ASP A 47 8.50 -9.95 29.66
C ASP A 47 7.90 -9.74 28.24
N LEU A 48 8.72 -9.27 27.28
CA LEU A 48 8.35 -9.23 25.86
C LEU A 48 8.09 -10.64 25.33
N GLY A 49 8.97 -11.61 25.64
CA GLY A 49 8.82 -12.99 25.19
C GLY A 49 7.51 -13.63 25.66
N GLN A 50 7.06 -13.29 26.87
CA GLN A 50 5.76 -13.77 27.39
C GLN A 50 4.58 -13.19 26.57
N LYS A 51 4.61 -11.89 26.24
CA LYS A 51 3.59 -11.24 25.42
C LYS A 51 3.54 -11.83 24.01
N VAL A 52 4.72 -12.00 23.38
CA VAL A 52 4.80 -12.59 22.04
C VAL A 52 4.34 -14.06 22.04
N ALA A 53 4.61 -14.82 23.09
CA ALA A 53 4.15 -16.19 23.23
C ALA A 53 2.61 -16.28 23.26
N ALA A 54 1.92 -15.28 23.78
CA ALA A 54 0.46 -15.23 23.76
C ALA A 54 -0.10 -15.09 22.33
N ALA A 55 0.67 -14.52 21.39
CA ALA A 55 0.28 -14.38 19.99
C ALA A 55 0.63 -15.64 19.16
N ALA A 56 1.35 -16.62 19.69
CA ALA A 56 1.76 -17.81 18.95
C ALA A 56 0.57 -18.54 18.25
N PRO A 57 -0.60 -18.72 18.89
CA PRO A 57 -1.74 -19.36 18.22
C PRO A 57 -2.20 -18.62 16.96
N ALA A 58 -2.12 -17.29 16.94
CA ALA A 58 -2.43 -16.48 15.76
C ALA A 58 -1.36 -16.63 14.68
N LEU A 59 -0.08 -16.58 15.06
CA LEU A 59 1.06 -16.64 14.15
C LEU A 59 1.24 -18.02 13.48
N GLU A 60 0.63 -19.08 14.04
CA GLU A 60 0.68 -20.45 13.52
C GLU A 60 -0.55 -20.83 12.68
N LEU A 61 -1.50 -19.90 12.47
CA LEU A 61 -2.68 -20.17 11.68
C LEU A 61 -2.32 -20.47 10.20
N PRO A 62 -2.86 -21.56 9.61
CA PRO A 62 -2.71 -21.79 8.17
C PRO A 62 -3.30 -20.63 7.38
N GLY A 63 -2.57 -20.10 6.40
CA GLY A 63 -2.99 -18.93 5.62
C GLY A 63 -2.50 -17.59 6.19
N LEU A 64 -1.86 -17.58 7.37
CA LEU A 64 -1.10 -16.44 7.87
C LEU A 64 0.40 -16.69 7.66
N VAL A 65 1.10 -15.72 7.12
CA VAL A 65 2.55 -15.76 6.88
C VAL A 65 3.22 -14.58 7.59
N VAL A 66 4.22 -14.88 8.40
CA VAL A 66 5.10 -13.84 8.97
C VAL A 66 6.12 -13.44 7.91
N ARG A 67 5.95 -12.26 7.31
CA ARG A 67 6.84 -11.71 6.27
C ARG A 67 8.12 -11.20 6.86
N SER A 68 8.03 -10.47 7.95
CA SER A 68 9.18 -9.94 8.68
C SER A 68 8.95 -9.95 10.18
N ARG A 69 10.06 -10.06 10.90
CA ARG A 69 10.10 -10.01 12.36
C ARG A 69 11.29 -9.18 12.77
N ARG A 70 11.07 -8.12 13.53
CA ARG A 70 12.11 -7.18 13.92
C ARG A 70 12.11 -6.95 15.42
N LEU A 71 13.20 -7.33 16.08
CA LEU A 71 13.42 -7.12 17.51
C LEU A 71 14.32 -5.90 17.74
N TRP A 72 14.01 -5.12 18.74
CA TRP A 72 14.86 -4.04 19.21
C TRP A 72 14.84 -3.94 20.74
N VAL A 73 15.95 -3.44 21.35
CA VAL A 73 16.07 -3.21 22.79
C VAL A 73 16.85 -1.92 23.00
N HIS A 74 16.27 -0.97 23.72
CA HIS A 74 16.93 0.28 24.06
C HIS A 74 16.72 0.70 25.51
N ASN A 75 17.54 1.65 26.00
CA ASN A 75 17.40 2.18 27.32
C ASN A 75 16.28 3.23 27.37
N GLU A 76 15.51 3.20 28.46
CA GLU A 76 14.55 4.25 28.80
C GLU A 76 15.27 5.35 29.60
N TRP A 77 15.07 6.60 29.20
CA TRP A 77 15.71 7.75 29.79
C TRP A 77 14.68 8.67 30.48
N ARG A 78 15.03 9.18 31.65
CA ARG A 78 14.33 10.29 32.30
C ARG A 78 15.33 11.42 32.52
N GLY A 79 15.30 12.42 31.65
CA GLY A 79 16.34 13.43 31.56
C GLY A 79 17.70 12.79 31.17
N LYS A 80 18.72 12.91 32.04
CA LYS A 80 20.06 12.33 31.79
C LYS A 80 20.29 10.97 32.46
N ARG A 81 19.27 10.39 33.09
CA ARG A 81 19.40 9.11 33.82
C ARG A 81 18.67 8.00 33.10
N ILE A 82 19.33 6.84 33.02
CA ILE A 82 18.68 5.60 32.58
C ILE A 82 17.77 5.14 33.72
N VAL A 83 16.50 4.92 33.42
CA VAL A 83 15.47 4.50 34.39
C VAL A 83 14.96 3.08 34.15
N GLY A 84 15.34 2.47 33.02
CA GLY A 84 14.95 1.12 32.65
C GLY A 84 15.37 0.79 31.22
N CYS A 85 14.80 -0.28 30.71
CA CYS A 85 14.97 -0.73 29.33
C CYS A 85 13.61 -1.05 28.74
N ARG A 86 13.44 -0.77 27.46
CA ARG A 86 12.30 -1.18 26.64
C ARG A 86 12.78 -2.19 25.61
N ALA A 87 12.10 -3.31 25.54
CA ALA A 87 12.22 -4.27 24.43
C ALA A 87 10.94 -4.22 23.59
N GLY A 88 11.06 -4.35 22.29
CA GLY A 88 9.91 -4.42 21.40
C GLY A 88 10.16 -5.32 20.23
N GLU A 89 9.09 -5.89 19.71
CA GLU A 89 9.10 -6.75 18.55
C GLU A 89 7.95 -6.36 17.62
N GLN A 90 8.26 -6.22 16.36
CA GLN A 90 7.31 -5.86 15.31
C GLN A 90 7.25 -7.00 14.29
N PHE A 91 6.03 -7.31 13.89
CA PHE A 91 5.71 -8.30 12.88
C PHE A 91 4.99 -7.65 11.72
N GLU A 92 5.41 -7.97 10.51
CA GLU A 92 4.65 -7.74 9.29
C GLU A 92 4.02 -9.09 8.90
N LEU A 93 2.70 -9.16 8.95
CA LEU A 93 1.93 -10.37 8.69
C LEU A 93 1.20 -10.25 7.36
N VAL A 94 1.08 -11.36 6.65
CA VAL A 94 0.30 -11.45 5.41
C VAL A 94 -0.71 -12.56 5.57
N ILE A 95 -1.98 -12.21 5.42
CA ILE A 95 -3.09 -13.15 5.35
C ILE A 95 -3.29 -13.49 3.87
N THR A 96 -3.02 -14.74 3.51
CA THR A 96 -3.14 -15.25 2.14
C THR A 96 -4.48 -15.94 1.86
N ASP A 97 -5.21 -16.26 2.92
CA ASP A 97 -6.57 -16.77 2.88
C ASP A 97 -7.46 -15.83 3.69
N VAL A 98 -8.35 -15.12 3.03
CA VAL A 98 -9.23 -14.11 3.64
C VAL A 98 -10.10 -14.70 4.75
N SER A 99 -10.46 -15.98 4.68
CA SER A 99 -11.24 -16.67 5.71
C SER A 99 -10.52 -16.76 7.06
N VAL A 100 -9.20 -16.60 7.06
CA VAL A 100 -8.35 -16.64 8.27
C VAL A 100 -8.21 -15.25 8.92
N LEU A 101 -8.63 -14.18 8.25
CA LEU A 101 -8.43 -12.80 8.73
C LEU A 101 -9.09 -12.58 10.10
N GLU A 102 -10.36 -12.94 10.22
CA GLU A 102 -11.13 -12.73 11.45
C GLU A 102 -10.60 -13.57 12.63
N PRO A 103 -10.38 -14.92 12.50
CA PRO A 103 -9.75 -15.69 13.56
C PRO A 103 -8.35 -15.15 13.94
N ALA A 104 -7.55 -14.71 12.98
CA ALA A 104 -6.24 -14.16 13.24
C ALA A 104 -6.31 -12.85 14.04
N LEU A 105 -7.19 -11.93 13.64
CA LEU A 105 -7.39 -10.67 14.36
C LEU A 105 -7.92 -10.91 15.77
N SER A 106 -8.89 -11.80 15.96
CA SER A 106 -9.43 -12.14 17.28
C SER A 106 -8.32 -12.69 18.21
N ALA A 107 -7.49 -13.59 17.71
CA ALA A 107 -6.37 -14.13 18.47
C ALA A 107 -5.27 -13.08 18.74
N LEU A 108 -4.96 -12.21 17.78
CA LEU A 108 -4.00 -11.12 17.94
C LEU A 108 -4.48 -10.09 18.96
N VAL A 109 -5.74 -9.66 18.90
CA VAL A 109 -6.34 -8.74 19.89
C VAL A 109 -6.32 -9.36 21.27
N GLY A 110 -6.65 -10.64 21.39
CA GLY A 110 -6.57 -11.37 22.66
C GLY A 110 -5.16 -11.50 23.25
N ALA A 111 -4.12 -11.34 22.44
CA ALA A 111 -2.73 -11.31 22.89
C ALA A 111 -2.27 -9.91 23.38
N GLU A 112 -3.16 -8.92 23.38
CA GLU A 112 -2.92 -7.56 23.86
C GLU A 112 -1.66 -6.90 23.27
N PRO A 113 -1.56 -6.77 21.93
CA PRO A 113 -0.43 -6.10 21.30
C PRO A 113 -0.36 -4.64 21.73
N THR A 114 0.83 -4.05 21.68
CA THR A 114 1.02 -2.62 21.93
C THR A 114 0.45 -1.78 20.78
N ASP A 115 0.48 -2.32 19.58
CA ASP A 115 -0.07 -1.72 18.37
C ASP A 115 -0.50 -2.82 17.39
N LEU A 116 -1.62 -2.59 16.72
CA LEU A 116 -2.18 -3.47 15.68
C LEU A 116 -2.79 -2.58 14.60
N GLN A 117 -2.23 -2.65 13.40
CA GLN A 117 -2.68 -1.86 12.26
C GLN A 117 -3.06 -2.76 11.08
N GLY A 118 -4.09 -2.36 10.36
CA GLY A 118 -4.65 -3.08 9.22
C GLY A 118 -6.11 -3.51 9.48
N PRO A 119 -6.68 -4.36 8.61
CA PRO A 119 -6.07 -4.94 7.44
C PRO A 119 -5.81 -3.92 6.33
N ARG A 120 -4.68 -4.04 5.65
CA ARG A 120 -4.40 -3.34 4.41
C ARG A 120 -4.54 -4.34 3.25
N TRP A 121 -5.52 -4.12 2.41
CA TRP A 121 -5.79 -5.01 1.29
C TRP A 121 -4.77 -4.80 0.16
N VAL A 122 -4.28 -5.90 -0.39
CA VAL A 122 -3.30 -5.93 -1.47
C VAL A 122 -3.65 -7.02 -2.49
N LEU A 123 -3.02 -6.95 -3.65
CA LEU A 123 -3.15 -7.95 -4.70
C LEU A 123 -1.97 -8.92 -4.68
N THR A 124 -2.24 -10.20 -4.81
CA THR A 124 -1.21 -11.24 -4.99
C THR A 124 -0.42 -11.01 -6.27
N ASP A 125 -1.14 -10.75 -7.37
CA ASP A 125 -0.57 -10.43 -8.67
C ASP A 125 -1.16 -9.11 -9.20
N PRO A 126 -0.48 -7.98 -8.97
CA PRO A 126 -0.93 -6.70 -9.48
C PRO A 126 -0.71 -6.55 -11.01
N ALA A 127 0.01 -7.47 -11.67
CA ALA A 127 0.41 -7.28 -13.07
C ALA A 127 -0.78 -7.24 -14.04
N ALA A 128 -1.85 -7.99 -13.76
CA ALA A 128 -3.07 -7.93 -14.57
C ALA A 128 -3.76 -6.57 -14.43
N ALA A 129 -3.93 -6.09 -13.20
CA ALA A 129 -4.49 -4.77 -12.90
C ALA A 129 -3.64 -3.64 -13.49
N GLN A 130 -2.29 -3.78 -13.42
CA GLN A 130 -1.35 -2.83 -14.01
C GLN A 130 -1.52 -2.73 -15.53
N ARG A 131 -1.67 -3.86 -16.24
CA ARG A 131 -1.91 -3.85 -17.69
C ARG A 131 -3.22 -3.17 -18.05
N GLU A 132 -4.29 -3.34 -17.25
CA GLU A 132 -5.55 -2.63 -17.45
C GLU A 132 -5.40 -1.12 -17.22
N ALA A 133 -4.73 -0.72 -16.14
CA ALA A 133 -4.44 0.67 -15.86
C ALA A 133 -3.61 1.32 -16.99
N GLN A 134 -2.61 0.61 -17.54
CA GLN A 134 -1.81 1.07 -18.68
C GLN A 134 -2.66 1.22 -19.95
N ARG A 135 -3.56 0.28 -20.25
CA ARG A 135 -4.48 0.41 -21.39
C ARG A 135 -5.36 1.66 -21.27
N ASN A 136 -5.89 1.89 -20.07
CA ASN A 136 -6.73 3.05 -19.78
C ASN A 136 -5.94 4.36 -19.88
N ALA A 137 -4.68 4.38 -19.44
CA ALA A 137 -3.81 5.55 -19.55
C ALA A 137 -3.52 5.92 -21.02
N VAL A 138 -3.22 4.92 -21.87
CA VAL A 138 -3.00 5.15 -23.29
C VAL A 138 -4.28 5.60 -23.98
N ALA A 139 -5.42 5.05 -23.62
CA ALA A 139 -6.72 5.47 -24.17
C ALA A 139 -7.05 6.93 -23.81
N ASP A 140 -6.81 7.34 -22.55
CA ASP A 140 -6.99 8.74 -22.10
C ASP A 140 -6.04 9.69 -22.83
N ALA A 141 -4.74 9.35 -22.95
CA ALA A 141 -3.78 10.17 -23.69
C ALA A 141 -4.19 10.36 -25.16
N ARG A 142 -4.66 9.29 -25.79
CA ARG A 142 -5.13 9.33 -27.17
C ARG A 142 -6.38 10.19 -27.35
N ALA A 143 -7.37 10.02 -26.49
CA ALA A 143 -8.63 10.80 -26.54
C ALA A 143 -8.35 12.30 -26.40
N ARG A 144 -7.42 12.68 -25.51
CA ARG A 144 -6.97 14.07 -25.38
C ARG A 144 -6.26 14.58 -26.64
N ALA A 145 -5.41 13.75 -27.24
CA ALA A 145 -4.71 14.12 -28.47
C ALA A 145 -5.67 14.29 -29.65
N GLU A 146 -6.69 13.43 -29.77
CA GLU A 146 -7.76 13.54 -30.76
C GLU A 146 -8.54 14.85 -30.59
N GLY A 147 -8.90 15.24 -29.36
CA GLY A 147 -9.57 16.50 -29.08
C GLY A 147 -8.72 17.73 -29.46
N TYR A 148 -7.42 17.70 -29.21
CA TYR A 148 -6.53 18.78 -29.67
C TYR A 148 -6.41 18.83 -31.20
N ALA A 149 -6.29 17.67 -31.86
CA ALA A 149 -6.22 17.61 -33.32
C ALA A 149 -7.46 18.20 -33.97
N GLU A 150 -8.64 17.85 -33.48
CA GLU A 150 -9.94 18.38 -33.95
C GLU A 150 -10.05 19.89 -33.70
N ALA A 151 -9.69 20.38 -32.52
CA ALA A 151 -9.70 21.82 -32.20
C ALA A 151 -8.77 22.64 -33.09
N LEU A 152 -7.71 22.04 -33.63
CA LEU A 152 -6.78 22.66 -34.58
C LEU A 152 -7.22 22.51 -36.04
N GLY A 153 -8.40 21.90 -36.31
CA GLY A 153 -8.92 21.67 -37.65
C GLY A 153 -8.23 20.55 -38.42
N GLY A 154 -7.48 19.70 -37.72
CA GLY A 154 -6.75 18.58 -38.30
C GLY A 154 -7.22 17.22 -37.78
N THR A 155 -6.45 16.18 -38.07
CA THR A 155 -6.69 14.81 -37.59
C THR A 155 -5.44 14.26 -36.89
N LEU A 156 -5.65 13.37 -35.90
CA LEU A 156 -4.56 12.71 -35.21
C LEU A 156 -3.83 11.75 -36.16
N GLY A 157 -2.52 11.89 -36.27
CA GLY A 157 -1.66 11.00 -37.02
C GLY A 157 -1.13 9.83 -36.18
N PRO A 158 -0.13 9.09 -36.65
CA PRO A 158 0.46 7.98 -35.93
C PRO A 158 1.14 8.42 -34.63
N LEU A 159 1.22 7.47 -33.69
CA LEU A 159 2.00 7.61 -32.48
C LEU A 159 3.50 7.66 -32.87
N LEU A 160 4.19 8.69 -32.41
CA LEU A 160 5.62 8.89 -32.66
C LEU A 160 6.45 8.42 -31.45
N ARG A 161 5.93 8.64 -30.24
CA ARG A 161 6.63 8.29 -29.01
C ARG A 161 5.64 7.96 -27.91
N LEU A 162 5.99 6.97 -27.09
CA LEU A 162 5.34 6.68 -25.80
C LEU A 162 6.44 6.58 -24.75
N SER A 163 6.22 7.22 -23.63
CA SER A 163 7.08 7.14 -22.45
C SER A 163 6.20 6.85 -21.24
N GLU A 164 6.58 5.85 -20.48
CA GLU A 164 5.98 5.61 -19.17
C GLU A 164 6.51 6.64 -18.18
N ALA A 165 5.62 7.31 -17.46
CA ALA A 165 6.04 8.19 -16.39
C ALA A 165 6.45 7.33 -15.18
N PRO A 166 7.60 7.58 -14.54
CA PRO A 166 7.96 6.85 -13.33
C PRO A 166 6.88 7.07 -12.28
N GLU A 167 6.40 5.98 -11.71
CA GLU A 167 5.47 6.04 -10.58
C GLU A 167 6.16 6.70 -9.38
N HIS A 168 5.95 7.99 -9.19
CA HIS A 168 6.22 8.68 -7.95
C HIS A 168 4.94 8.64 -7.10
N GLY A 169 4.56 7.47 -6.64
CA GLY A 169 3.34 7.32 -5.86
C GLY A 169 3.35 6.05 -5.06
N VAL A 170 3.59 6.19 -3.76
CA VAL A 170 3.11 5.25 -2.76
C VAL A 170 1.63 5.00 -3.07
N PRO A 171 1.15 3.74 -3.12
CA PRO A 171 -0.28 3.46 -3.23
C PRO A 171 -0.99 4.30 -2.18
N MET A 172 -1.86 5.20 -2.63
CA MET A 172 -2.66 5.99 -1.71
C MET A 172 -3.70 5.03 -1.14
N ALA A 173 -3.35 4.34 -0.05
CA ALA A 173 -4.32 3.65 0.77
C ALA A 173 -5.34 4.71 1.19
N TYR A 174 -6.55 4.57 0.69
CA TYR A 174 -7.69 5.38 1.10
C TYR A 174 -7.84 5.20 2.61
N ARG A 175 -7.50 6.24 3.37
CA ARG A 175 -7.76 6.25 4.82
C ARG A 175 -9.27 6.28 5.01
N ALA A 176 -9.86 5.12 5.29
CA ALA A 176 -11.19 5.06 5.85
C ALA A 176 -11.17 5.84 7.16
N ARG A 177 -11.95 6.91 7.22
CA ARG A 177 -12.19 7.67 8.43
C ARG A 177 -12.99 6.77 9.36
N MET A 178 -12.35 6.22 10.37
CA MET A 178 -13.06 5.67 11.51
C MET A 178 -13.80 6.83 12.18
N ALA A 179 -15.13 6.80 12.10
CA ALA A 179 -15.98 7.67 12.89
C ALA A 179 -15.87 7.24 14.36
N ALA A 180 -15.31 8.11 15.20
CA ALA A 180 -15.37 7.94 16.63
C ALA A 180 -16.84 8.14 17.09
N GLY A 181 -17.38 7.17 17.78
CA GLY A 181 -18.66 7.31 18.45
C GLY A 181 -19.14 6.03 19.12
N ALA A 182 -19.23 6.12 20.44
CA ALA A 182 -19.98 5.33 21.38
C ALA A 182 -19.24 4.21 22.13
N GLU A 183 -19.07 4.47 23.43
CA GLU A 183 -18.82 3.47 24.46
C GLU A 183 -19.92 2.41 24.44
N SER A 184 -19.54 1.16 24.18
CA SER A 184 -20.31 -0.04 24.57
C SER A 184 -19.46 -1.29 24.33
N ALA A 185 -19.41 -2.19 25.32
CA ALA A 185 -18.89 -3.56 25.26
C ALA A 185 -17.68 -3.78 24.32
N ALA A 186 -16.65 -4.50 24.75
CA ALA A 186 -15.51 -4.82 23.89
C ALA A 186 -16.01 -5.24 22.51
N PRO A 187 -15.71 -4.48 21.43
CA PRO A 187 -16.22 -4.81 20.11
C PRO A 187 -15.65 -6.18 19.72
N ASP A 188 -16.53 -7.10 19.36
CA ASP A 188 -16.12 -8.35 18.75
C ASP A 188 -15.53 -8.00 17.37
N VAL A 189 -14.38 -8.58 17.04
CA VAL A 189 -13.76 -8.40 15.72
C VAL A 189 -14.74 -8.77 14.60
N HIS A 190 -15.64 -9.69 14.87
CA HIS A 190 -16.74 -10.10 13.99
C HIS A 190 -17.68 -8.95 13.60
N ASP A 191 -17.88 -7.97 14.49
CA ASP A 191 -18.75 -6.83 14.23
C ASP A 191 -18.09 -5.74 13.35
N LEU A 192 -16.80 -5.87 13.03
CA LEU A 192 -16.06 -4.88 12.25
C LEU A 192 -16.33 -4.95 10.74
N GLY A 193 -16.93 -6.04 10.23
CA GLY A 193 -17.30 -6.19 8.81
C GLY A 193 -16.11 -6.03 7.87
N LEU A 194 -14.98 -6.69 8.16
CA LEU A 194 -13.72 -6.56 7.43
C LEU A 194 -13.75 -7.33 6.11
N GLU A 195 -14.52 -6.84 5.15
CA GLU A 195 -14.57 -7.39 3.80
C GLU A 195 -13.43 -6.86 2.92
N PRO A 196 -13.02 -7.62 1.87
CA PRO A 196 -12.02 -7.17 0.91
C PRO A 196 -12.38 -5.84 0.26
N GLU A 197 -11.56 -4.82 0.51
CA GLU A 197 -11.71 -3.51 -0.11
C GLU A 197 -11.08 -3.50 -1.51
N PRO A 198 -11.60 -2.65 -2.44
CA PRO A 198 -10.98 -2.46 -3.74
C PRO A 198 -9.57 -1.89 -3.65
N VAL A 199 -8.64 -2.54 -4.32
CA VAL A 199 -7.27 -2.06 -4.50
C VAL A 199 -7.19 -1.36 -5.86
N ARG A 200 -6.84 -0.07 -5.85
CA ARG A 200 -6.65 0.72 -7.06
C ARG A 200 -5.20 0.68 -7.50
N VAL A 201 -4.98 0.27 -8.74
CA VAL A 201 -3.71 0.35 -9.45
C VAL A 201 -3.79 1.47 -10.48
N THR A 202 -2.79 2.33 -10.56
CA THR A 202 -2.74 3.48 -11.48
C THR A 202 -1.57 3.34 -12.44
N ALA A 203 -1.72 3.92 -13.64
CA ALA A 203 -0.65 4.06 -14.60
C ALA A 203 -0.68 5.46 -15.23
N ARG A 204 0.47 5.95 -15.65
CA ARG A 204 0.60 7.21 -16.37
C ARG A 204 1.54 7.04 -17.54
N CYS A 205 1.21 7.70 -18.64
CA CYS A 205 2.09 7.74 -19.80
C CYS A 205 2.06 9.12 -20.45
N THR A 206 3.16 9.46 -21.12
CA THR A 206 3.24 10.60 -22.03
C THR A 206 3.33 10.07 -23.44
N THR A 207 2.50 10.60 -24.32
CA THR A 207 2.44 10.20 -25.75
C THR A 207 2.70 11.40 -26.65
N THR A 208 3.39 11.17 -27.75
CA THR A 208 3.62 12.15 -28.82
C THR A 208 3.03 11.61 -30.11
N TRP A 209 2.18 12.40 -30.75
CA TRP A 209 1.49 12.05 -31.98
C TRP A 209 1.79 13.07 -33.06
N SER A 210 1.81 12.67 -34.32
CA SER A 210 1.83 13.64 -35.40
C SER A 210 0.44 14.25 -35.62
N LEU A 211 0.41 15.54 -36.03
CA LEU A 211 -0.83 16.20 -36.49
C LEU A 211 -0.87 16.19 -38.01
N ARG A 212 -2.01 15.82 -38.55
CA ARG A 212 -2.31 15.90 -39.99
C ARG A 212 -3.30 17.03 -40.21
N ALA A 213 -2.90 18.01 -41.03
CA ALA A 213 -3.77 19.09 -41.47
C ALA A 213 -4.79 18.59 -42.51
#